data_918251086f385d94d1fec2202553c18d
#
_entry.id   918251086f385d94d1fec2202553c18d
#
_cell.length_a   1.000
_cell.length_b   1.000
_cell.length_c   1.000
_cell.angle_alpha   90.00
_cell.angle_beta   90.00
_cell.angle_gamma   90.00
#
_symmetry.space_group_name_H-M   'P 1'
#
loop_
_entity.id
_entity.type
_entity.pdbx_description
1 polymer ?
#
loop_
_entity_poly.entity_id
_entity_poly.type
_entity_poly.pdbx_seq_one_letter_code
_entity_poly.pdbx_strand_id
1 'polypeptide(L)'
;AWVAECHSRQNDMDYYSKQISKLIAELSTLPGIGAKSAQRLAFHILDMPTEEVEDLANAMVSARKGVHYCKQCYTLTDDEICPICSNPQRNQKVIMVVEDTKDLAAYEKTGKFEGVYHVLHGAISPMQGIGPADIKLKELMQRLQGDVDEVIIATNSSLEGETTAMYISKLIKPTGIKVSRIASGVPVGGDLEYIDEVTLLRALEGRTEL
;
A
#
# COMPACT_ATOMS: atom_id res chain seq x y z
N ALA A 1 -26.57 27.20 -14.34
CA ALA A 1 -25.67 27.26 -13.17
C ALA A 1 -24.39 26.40 -13.34
N TRP A 2 -24.36 25.42 -14.25
CA TRP A 2 -23.22 24.49 -14.49
C TRP A 2 -22.17 25.01 -15.50
N VAL A 3 -22.47 26.09 -16.24
CA VAL A 3 -21.57 26.64 -17.27
C VAL A 3 -20.61 27.71 -16.70
N ALA A 4 -20.88 28.25 -15.52
CA ALA A 4 -20.07 29.30 -14.91
C ALA A 4 -18.79 28.77 -14.19
N GLU A 5 -18.77 27.49 -13.73
CA GLU A 5 -17.60 26.95 -13.04
C GLU A 5 -16.48 26.46 -13.97
N CYS A 6 -16.76 26.29 -15.27
CA CYS A 6 -15.75 25.87 -16.23
C CYS A 6 -14.87 27.03 -16.73
N HIS A 7 -15.35 28.29 -16.59
CA HIS A 7 -14.62 29.48 -17.06
C HIS A 7 -13.61 30.03 -16.05
N SER A 8 -13.71 29.67 -14.77
CA SER A 8 -12.77 30.17 -13.75
C SER A 8 -11.44 29.39 -13.70
N ARG A 9 -11.38 28.20 -14.30
CA ARG A 9 -10.14 27.40 -14.35
C ARG A 9 -9.24 27.72 -15.56
N GLN A 10 -9.75 28.42 -16.57
CA GLN A 10 -9.03 28.75 -17.78
C GLN A 10 -8.25 30.08 -17.67
N ASN A 11 -8.65 30.96 -16.73
CA ASN A 11 -8.08 32.31 -16.62
C ASN A 11 -6.75 32.42 -15.85
N ASP A 12 -6.35 31.41 -15.06
CA ASP A 12 -5.08 31.47 -14.29
C ASP A 12 -3.86 30.98 -15.10
N MET A 13 -4.07 30.38 -16.29
CA MET A 13 -2.98 29.84 -17.12
C MET A 13 -2.49 30.81 -18.22
N ASP A 14 -3.19 31.90 -18.49
CA ASP A 14 -2.82 32.85 -19.55
C ASP A 14 -1.66 33.79 -19.22
N TYR A 15 -1.22 33.80 -17.95
CA TYR A 15 -0.09 34.68 -17.52
C TYR A 15 1.27 33.99 -17.65
N TYR A 16 1.35 32.71 -17.87
CA TYR A 16 2.60 31.95 -17.97
C TYR A 16 2.87 31.49 -19.40
N SER A 17 4.14 31.25 -19.71
CA SER A 17 4.49 30.61 -20.96
C SER A 17 3.83 29.23 -21.08
N LYS A 18 3.61 28.78 -22.31
CA LYS A 18 3.00 27.46 -22.59
C LYS A 18 3.71 26.31 -21.85
N GLN A 19 5.04 26.40 -21.72
CA GLN A 19 5.83 25.36 -21.03
C GLN A 19 5.58 25.36 -19.52
N ILE A 20 5.52 26.55 -18.91
CA ILE A 20 5.21 26.68 -17.47
C ILE A 20 3.80 26.17 -17.19
N SER A 21 2.81 26.59 -17.98
CA SER A 21 1.42 26.15 -17.82
C SER A 21 1.29 24.64 -17.95
N LYS A 22 2.00 24.03 -18.90
CA LYS A 22 2.00 22.57 -19.08
C LYS A 22 2.61 21.87 -17.88
N LEU A 23 3.75 22.34 -17.36
CA LEU A 23 4.40 21.75 -16.19
C LEU A 23 3.49 21.81 -14.95
N ILE A 24 2.83 22.95 -14.71
CA ILE A 24 1.86 23.12 -13.62
C ILE A 24 0.69 22.14 -13.78
N ALA A 25 0.15 21.99 -14.99
CA ALA A 25 -0.95 21.08 -15.27
C ALA A 25 -0.56 19.64 -14.96
N GLU A 26 0.58 19.16 -15.45
CA GLU A 26 1.07 17.80 -15.19
C GLU A 26 1.31 17.54 -13.69
N LEU A 27 1.94 18.48 -12.98
CA LEU A 27 2.12 18.36 -11.53
C LEU A 27 0.80 18.33 -10.76
N SER A 28 -0.23 19.04 -11.27
CA SER A 28 -1.57 19.05 -10.64
C SER A 28 -2.33 17.72 -10.80
N THR A 29 -1.89 16.82 -11.69
CA THR A 29 -2.49 15.49 -11.83
C THR A 29 -2.08 14.56 -10.69
N LEU A 30 -1.03 14.88 -9.95
CA LEU A 30 -0.54 14.05 -8.86
C LEU A 30 -1.47 14.16 -7.64
N PRO A 31 -1.83 13.02 -7.01
CA PRO A 31 -2.73 13.02 -5.87
C PRO A 31 -2.16 13.83 -4.70
N GLY A 32 -3.00 14.68 -4.10
CA GLY A 32 -2.60 15.57 -3.01
C GLY A 32 -1.91 16.86 -3.45
N ILE A 33 -1.65 17.05 -4.74
CA ILE A 33 -1.04 18.29 -5.28
C ILE A 33 -2.13 19.16 -5.91
N GLY A 34 -2.56 20.18 -5.19
CA GLY A 34 -3.48 21.19 -5.71
C GLY A 34 -2.75 22.26 -6.57
N ALA A 35 -3.52 23.09 -7.27
CA ALA A 35 -3.00 24.10 -8.22
C ALA A 35 -1.90 24.99 -7.61
N LYS A 36 -2.06 25.48 -6.36
CA LYS A 36 -1.04 26.32 -5.70
C LYS A 36 0.27 25.56 -5.41
N SER A 37 0.17 24.29 -5.01
CA SER A 37 1.35 23.45 -4.77
C SER A 37 2.05 23.11 -6.08
N ALA A 38 1.29 22.78 -7.12
CA ALA A 38 1.82 22.52 -8.46
C ALA A 38 2.57 23.74 -9.01
N GLN A 39 2.02 24.94 -8.85
CA GLN A 39 2.67 26.18 -9.25
C GLN A 39 4.00 26.38 -8.50
N ARG A 40 4.02 26.21 -7.17
CA ARG A 40 5.26 26.32 -6.38
C ARG A 40 6.32 25.31 -6.81
N LEU A 41 5.91 24.06 -7.05
CA LEU A 41 6.81 23.00 -7.54
C LEU A 41 7.35 23.33 -8.93
N ALA A 42 6.51 23.81 -9.85
CA ALA A 42 6.94 24.19 -11.19
C ALA A 42 8.01 25.28 -11.16
N PHE A 43 7.81 26.34 -10.38
CA PHE A 43 8.82 27.40 -10.26
C PHE A 43 10.09 26.90 -9.57
N HIS A 44 9.99 26.05 -8.56
CA HIS A 44 11.16 25.43 -7.95
C HIS A 44 11.98 24.63 -8.98
N ILE A 45 11.31 23.82 -9.81
CA ILE A 45 11.95 23.04 -10.87
C ILE A 45 12.64 23.96 -11.90
N LEU A 46 12.04 25.11 -12.23
CA LEU A 46 12.64 26.08 -13.15
C LEU A 46 13.89 26.77 -12.58
N ASP A 47 13.98 26.85 -11.26
CA ASP A 47 15.15 27.42 -10.56
C ASP A 47 16.27 26.39 -10.33
N MET A 48 15.99 25.08 -10.53
CA MET A 48 17.00 24.03 -10.40
C MET A 48 17.97 24.01 -11.61
N PRO A 49 19.20 23.53 -11.41
CA PRO A 49 20.09 23.19 -12.51
C PRO A 49 19.45 22.16 -13.47
N THR A 50 19.66 22.35 -14.77
CA THR A 50 19.06 21.42 -15.78
C THR A 50 19.42 19.96 -15.51
N GLU A 51 20.65 19.67 -15.10
CA GLU A 51 21.13 18.35 -14.78
C GLU A 51 20.30 17.66 -13.66
N GLU A 52 19.99 18.41 -12.60
CA GLU A 52 19.15 17.89 -11.50
C GLU A 52 17.71 17.61 -11.95
N VAL A 53 17.18 18.44 -12.86
CA VAL A 53 15.84 18.23 -13.44
C VAL A 53 15.83 16.99 -14.34
N GLU A 54 16.88 16.76 -15.13
CA GLU A 54 17.04 15.59 -15.96
C GLU A 54 17.15 14.32 -15.10
N ASP A 55 17.92 14.37 -14.02
CA ASP A 55 18.03 13.25 -13.06
C ASP A 55 16.68 12.91 -12.43
N LEU A 56 15.92 13.90 -11.98
CA LEU A 56 14.58 13.71 -11.44
C LEU A 56 13.63 13.08 -12.48
N ALA A 57 13.62 13.60 -13.70
CA ALA A 57 12.80 13.10 -14.78
C ALA A 57 13.19 11.65 -15.14
N ASN A 58 14.47 11.36 -15.23
CA ASN A 58 14.99 10.02 -15.50
C ASN A 58 14.66 9.05 -14.38
N ALA A 59 14.74 9.46 -13.11
CA ALA A 59 14.36 8.65 -11.97
C ALA A 59 12.88 8.22 -12.04
N MET A 60 11.97 9.17 -12.33
CA MET A 60 10.55 8.87 -12.49
C MET A 60 10.27 7.87 -13.63
N VAL A 61 10.89 8.09 -14.79
CA VAL A 61 10.72 7.22 -15.97
C VAL A 61 11.32 5.84 -15.71
N SER A 62 12.51 5.77 -15.12
CA SER A 62 13.20 4.51 -14.83
C SER A 62 12.43 3.68 -13.80
N ALA A 63 11.95 4.31 -12.71
CA ALA A 63 11.12 3.64 -11.72
C ALA A 63 9.83 3.07 -12.35
N ARG A 64 9.13 3.85 -13.20
CA ARG A 64 7.91 3.37 -13.86
C ARG A 64 8.14 2.21 -14.82
N LYS A 65 9.31 2.17 -15.48
CA LYS A 65 9.66 1.13 -16.45
C LYS A 65 10.29 -0.11 -15.79
N GLY A 66 11.12 0.08 -14.77
CA GLY A 66 11.91 -0.99 -14.15
C GLY A 66 11.16 -1.73 -13.05
N VAL A 67 10.36 -1.01 -12.25
CA VAL A 67 9.66 -1.62 -11.12
C VAL A 67 8.48 -2.45 -11.60
N HIS A 68 8.44 -3.69 -11.15
CA HIS A 68 7.40 -4.67 -11.46
C HIS A 68 7.05 -5.50 -10.22
N TYR A 69 6.12 -6.43 -10.35
CA TYR A 69 5.73 -7.31 -9.25
C TYR A 69 6.69 -8.51 -9.13
N CYS A 70 7.16 -8.77 -7.92
CA CYS A 70 7.83 -10.01 -7.59
C CYS A 70 6.95 -11.22 -7.98
N LYS A 71 7.50 -12.17 -8.72
CA LYS A 71 6.77 -13.35 -9.18
C LYS A 71 6.24 -14.24 -8.05
N GLN A 72 6.77 -14.11 -6.83
CA GLN A 72 6.38 -14.93 -5.70
C GLN A 72 5.43 -14.24 -4.72
N CYS A 73 5.72 -13.02 -4.29
CA CYS A 73 4.97 -12.32 -3.25
C CYS A 73 4.17 -11.11 -3.74
N TYR A 74 4.36 -10.72 -5.00
CA TYR A 74 3.69 -9.58 -5.63
C TYR A 74 4.06 -8.21 -5.05
N THR A 75 5.10 -8.09 -4.20
CA THR A 75 5.64 -6.77 -3.86
C THR A 75 6.27 -6.10 -5.06
N LEU A 76 6.39 -4.79 -5.03
CA LEU A 76 7.12 -4.03 -6.05
C LEU A 76 8.63 -4.26 -5.90
N THR A 77 9.32 -4.54 -6.99
CA THR A 77 10.75 -4.84 -7.03
C THR A 77 11.33 -4.57 -8.42
N ASP A 78 12.63 -4.39 -8.50
CA ASP A 78 13.39 -4.30 -9.76
C ASP A 78 13.84 -5.67 -10.25
N ASP A 79 13.83 -6.68 -9.37
CA ASP A 79 14.26 -8.05 -9.65
C ASP A 79 13.06 -8.97 -9.90
N GLU A 80 13.26 -10.05 -10.64
CA GLU A 80 12.23 -11.06 -10.89
C GLU A 80 11.65 -11.64 -9.60
N ILE A 81 12.50 -11.89 -8.60
CA ILE A 81 12.17 -12.32 -7.24
C ILE A 81 12.78 -11.29 -6.27
N CYS A 82 11.96 -10.68 -5.43
CA CYS A 82 12.42 -9.65 -4.50
C CYS A 82 13.44 -10.18 -3.47
N PRO A 83 14.27 -9.31 -2.88
CA PRO A 83 15.30 -9.72 -1.91
C PRO A 83 14.77 -10.50 -0.71
N ILE A 84 13.50 -10.28 -0.30
CA ILE A 84 12.89 -11.02 0.81
C ILE A 84 12.59 -12.46 0.40
N CYS A 85 11.98 -12.67 -0.76
CA CYS A 85 11.62 -14.00 -1.23
C CYS A 85 12.83 -14.83 -1.63
N SER A 86 13.90 -14.21 -2.14
CA SER A 86 15.14 -14.88 -2.54
C SER A 86 16.09 -15.17 -1.36
N ASN A 87 15.82 -14.60 -0.17
CA ASN A 87 16.69 -14.80 0.99
C ASN A 87 16.46 -16.19 1.61
N PRO A 88 17.46 -17.08 1.59
CA PRO A 88 17.34 -18.43 2.14
C PRO A 88 17.26 -18.47 3.67
N GLN A 89 17.58 -17.38 4.35
CA GLN A 89 17.48 -17.28 5.81
C GLN A 89 16.05 -17.01 6.28
N ARG A 90 15.14 -16.61 5.35
CA ARG A 90 13.73 -16.40 5.66
C ARG A 90 12.96 -17.71 5.77
N ASN A 91 12.09 -17.79 6.75
CA ASN A 91 11.18 -18.92 6.89
C ASN A 91 10.11 -18.88 5.79
N GLN A 92 10.31 -19.69 4.75
CA GLN A 92 9.40 -19.77 3.60
C GLN A 92 8.03 -20.38 3.94
N LYS A 93 7.90 -21.02 5.12
CA LYS A 93 6.65 -21.67 5.57
C LYS A 93 5.69 -20.75 6.31
N VAL A 94 6.15 -19.55 6.67
CA VAL A 94 5.32 -18.52 7.33
C VAL A 94 5.12 -17.35 6.39
N ILE A 95 3.85 -17.14 6.00
CA ILE A 95 3.49 -16.08 5.03
C ILE A 95 2.66 -15.01 5.73
N MET A 96 3.13 -13.77 5.72
CA MET A 96 2.35 -12.61 6.14
C MET A 96 1.64 -11.98 4.94
N VAL A 97 0.32 -11.88 5.02
CA VAL A 97 -0.53 -11.30 3.97
C VAL A 97 -0.83 -9.85 4.32
N VAL A 98 -0.44 -8.94 3.43
CA VAL A 98 -0.63 -7.48 3.56
C VAL A 98 -1.40 -6.91 2.38
N GLU A 99 -1.99 -5.73 2.53
CA GLU A 99 -2.77 -5.09 1.46
C GLU A 99 -1.90 -4.48 0.38
N ASP A 100 -0.80 -3.81 0.78
CA ASP A 100 0.10 -3.17 -0.18
C ASP A 100 1.60 -3.29 0.20
N THR A 101 2.47 -2.84 -0.71
CA THR A 101 3.92 -2.86 -0.50
C THR A 101 4.37 -1.93 0.64
N LYS A 102 3.59 -0.89 0.98
CA LYS A 102 3.92 0.05 2.07
C LYS A 102 3.73 -0.64 3.42
N ASP A 103 2.68 -1.47 3.55
CA ASP A 103 2.44 -2.27 4.75
C ASP A 103 3.58 -3.25 4.97
N LEU A 104 4.01 -3.96 3.91
CA LEU A 104 5.19 -4.83 3.95
C LEU A 104 6.41 -4.06 4.45
N ALA A 105 6.69 -2.89 3.88
CA ALA A 105 7.83 -2.07 4.27
C ALA A 105 7.76 -1.61 5.74
N ALA A 106 6.54 -1.38 6.28
CA ALA A 106 6.35 -1.04 7.68
C ALA A 106 6.73 -2.21 8.60
N TYR A 107 6.35 -3.45 8.26
CA TYR A 107 6.76 -4.63 9.02
C TYR A 107 8.27 -4.91 8.92
N GLU A 108 8.87 -4.79 7.74
CA GLU A 108 10.31 -4.97 7.55
C GLU A 108 11.14 -3.99 8.40
N LYS A 109 10.68 -2.75 8.59
CA LYS A 109 11.33 -1.77 9.48
C LYS A 109 11.40 -2.23 10.93
N THR A 110 10.52 -3.13 11.37
CA THR A 110 10.61 -3.68 12.74
C THR A 110 11.81 -4.60 12.95
N GLY A 111 12.32 -5.20 11.87
CA GLY A 111 13.43 -6.16 11.88
C GLY A 111 13.15 -7.45 12.68
N LYS A 112 11.87 -7.77 12.96
CA LYS A 112 11.48 -8.91 13.81
C LYS A 112 10.78 -10.02 13.08
N PHE A 113 10.23 -9.75 11.90
CA PHE A 113 9.53 -10.78 11.12
C PHE A 113 10.53 -11.56 10.28
N GLU A 114 10.59 -12.87 10.48
CA GLU A 114 11.54 -13.76 9.80
C GLU A 114 10.90 -14.55 8.65
N GLY A 115 9.59 -14.43 8.45
CA GLY A 115 8.85 -15.08 7.36
C GLY A 115 8.94 -14.33 6.04
N VAL A 116 8.06 -14.70 5.11
CA VAL A 116 7.91 -14.06 3.80
C VAL A 116 6.53 -13.43 3.68
N TYR A 117 6.34 -12.59 2.67
CA TYR A 117 5.10 -11.83 2.50
C TYR A 117 4.28 -12.29 1.29
N HIS A 118 3.03 -11.88 1.27
CA HIS A 118 2.17 -11.87 0.09
C HIS A 118 1.39 -10.56 0.05
N VAL A 119 1.51 -9.81 -1.05
CA VAL A 119 0.86 -8.50 -1.23
C VAL A 119 -0.38 -8.67 -2.08
N LEU A 120 -1.54 -8.27 -1.53
CA LEU A 120 -2.84 -8.41 -2.20
C LEU A 120 -3.10 -7.34 -3.26
N HIS A 121 -2.48 -6.17 -3.15
CA HIS A 121 -2.77 -4.97 -3.94
C HIS A 121 -4.21 -4.48 -3.83
N GLY A 122 -4.76 -4.52 -2.62
CA GLY A 122 -6.09 -4.03 -2.29
C GLY A 122 -6.77 -4.84 -1.21
N ALA A 123 -8.01 -4.48 -0.94
CA ALA A 123 -8.91 -5.17 -0.03
C ALA A 123 -10.28 -5.39 -0.70
N ILE A 124 -11.02 -6.40 -0.27
CA ILE A 124 -12.38 -6.65 -0.74
C ILE A 124 -13.28 -5.50 -0.27
N SER A 125 -13.86 -4.77 -1.21
CA SER A 125 -14.77 -3.66 -0.94
C SER A 125 -16.00 -3.72 -1.86
N PRO A 126 -17.09 -4.34 -1.40
CA PRO A 126 -18.32 -4.43 -2.20
C PRO A 126 -18.88 -3.06 -2.59
N MET A 127 -18.71 -2.05 -1.73
CA MET A 127 -19.15 -0.68 -2.00
C MET A 127 -18.40 -0.02 -3.15
N GLN A 128 -17.12 -0.41 -3.36
CA GLN A 128 -16.29 0.08 -4.46
C GLN A 128 -16.29 -0.88 -5.66
N GLY A 129 -17.05 -1.97 -5.60
CA GLY A 129 -17.09 -3.00 -6.64
C GLY A 129 -15.83 -3.87 -6.69
N ILE A 130 -14.98 -3.85 -5.66
CA ILE A 130 -13.75 -4.65 -5.59
C ILE A 130 -14.07 -6.00 -4.97
N GLY A 131 -13.96 -7.06 -5.77
CA GLY A 131 -14.16 -8.44 -5.35
C GLY A 131 -12.86 -9.22 -5.13
N PRO A 132 -12.97 -10.48 -4.72
CA PRO A 132 -11.80 -11.35 -4.51
C PRO A 132 -10.94 -11.59 -5.76
N ALA A 133 -11.52 -11.41 -6.96
CA ALA A 133 -10.83 -11.58 -8.23
C ALA A 133 -9.98 -10.35 -8.64
N ASP A 134 -10.25 -9.21 -8.02
CA ASP A 134 -9.58 -7.95 -8.34
C ASP A 134 -8.29 -7.75 -7.56
N ILE A 135 -8.06 -8.58 -6.53
CA ILE A 135 -6.86 -8.59 -5.69
C ILE A 135 -6.06 -9.89 -5.88
N LYS A 136 -4.80 -9.94 -5.41
CA LYS A 136 -3.89 -11.09 -5.57
C LYS A 136 -4.22 -12.29 -4.65
N LEU A 137 -5.50 -12.57 -4.49
CA LEU A 137 -6.00 -13.66 -3.64
C LEU A 137 -5.88 -15.04 -4.32
N LYS A 138 -6.15 -15.11 -5.62
CA LYS A 138 -5.98 -16.35 -6.40
C LYS A 138 -4.54 -16.84 -6.33
N GLU A 139 -3.61 -15.93 -6.47
CA GLU A 139 -2.17 -16.18 -6.43
C GLU A 139 -1.73 -16.60 -5.02
N LEU A 140 -2.32 -16.02 -3.97
CA LEU A 140 -2.13 -16.50 -2.59
C LEU A 140 -2.54 -17.97 -2.47
N MET A 141 -3.75 -18.32 -2.90
CA MET A 141 -4.27 -19.70 -2.80
C MET A 141 -3.43 -20.69 -3.59
N GLN A 142 -2.87 -20.30 -4.73
CA GLN A 142 -1.93 -21.14 -5.48
C GLN A 142 -0.64 -21.38 -4.69
N ARG A 143 -0.11 -20.33 -4.04
CA ARG A 143 1.10 -20.42 -3.23
C ARG A 143 0.93 -21.31 -2.00
N LEU A 144 -0.28 -21.36 -1.42
CA LEU A 144 -0.61 -22.19 -0.27
C LEU A 144 -0.74 -23.70 -0.60
N GLN A 145 -0.61 -24.11 -1.87
CA GLN A 145 -0.51 -25.51 -2.24
C GLN A 145 0.89 -26.10 -1.93
N GLY A 146 1.86 -25.26 -1.59
CA GLY A 146 3.18 -25.65 -1.14
C GLY A 146 3.22 -26.01 0.34
N ASP A 147 4.45 -26.16 0.85
CA ASP A 147 4.72 -26.47 2.26
C ASP A 147 4.63 -25.19 3.12
N VAL A 148 3.43 -24.83 3.56
CA VAL A 148 3.14 -23.64 4.37
C VAL A 148 2.53 -24.07 5.70
N ASP A 149 3.15 -23.62 6.81
CA ASP A 149 2.72 -23.92 8.16
C ASP A 149 1.74 -22.87 8.70
N GLU A 150 1.98 -21.58 8.41
CA GLU A 150 1.19 -20.48 8.95
C GLU A 150 0.98 -19.35 7.94
N VAL A 151 -0.24 -18.81 7.92
CA VAL A 151 -0.60 -17.56 7.27
C VAL A 151 -1.00 -16.55 8.32
N ILE A 152 -0.24 -15.45 8.40
CA ILE A 152 -0.51 -14.31 9.27
C ILE A 152 -1.24 -13.26 8.45
N ILE A 153 -2.49 -12.94 8.78
CA ILE A 153 -3.26 -11.91 8.08
C ILE A 153 -2.97 -10.57 8.73
N ALA A 154 -2.36 -9.66 7.97
CA ALA A 154 -1.97 -8.32 8.39
C ALA A 154 -2.58 -7.24 7.50
N THR A 155 -3.87 -7.42 7.13
CA THR A 155 -4.68 -6.39 6.48
C THR A 155 -5.02 -5.28 7.47
N ASN A 156 -5.31 -4.08 6.96
CA ASN A 156 -5.66 -2.92 7.79
C ASN A 156 -6.87 -3.20 8.70
N SER A 157 -6.99 -2.44 9.79
CA SER A 157 -8.13 -2.54 10.72
C SER A 157 -9.36 -1.76 10.22
N SER A 158 -9.48 -1.54 8.92
CA SER A 158 -10.66 -0.99 8.25
C SER A 158 -11.73 -2.06 8.05
N LEU A 159 -12.96 -1.65 7.73
CA LEU A 159 -14.06 -2.58 7.42
C LEU A 159 -13.69 -3.51 6.26
N GLU A 160 -13.06 -2.98 5.23
CA GLU A 160 -12.58 -3.71 4.06
C GLU A 160 -11.47 -4.70 4.42
N GLY A 161 -10.51 -4.26 5.24
CA GLY A 161 -9.41 -5.13 5.70
C GLY A 161 -9.89 -6.26 6.59
N GLU A 162 -10.87 -6.02 7.50
CA GLU A 162 -11.49 -7.06 8.32
C GLU A 162 -12.31 -8.04 7.45
N THR A 163 -13.09 -7.51 6.50
CA THR A 163 -13.85 -8.35 5.55
C THR A 163 -12.91 -9.25 4.75
N THR A 164 -11.81 -8.69 4.27
CA THR A 164 -10.77 -9.44 3.54
C THR A 164 -10.14 -10.51 4.41
N ALA A 165 -9.80 -10.17 5.66
CA ALA A 165 -9.24 -11.12 6.63
C ALA A 165 -10.17 -12.30 6.90
N MET A 166 -11.45 -12.01 7.15
CA MET A 166 -12.46 -13.08 7.36
C MET A 166 -12.63 -13.95 6.13
N TYR A 167 -12.65 -13.36 4.94
CA TYR A 167 -12.78 -14.10 3.69
C TYR A 167 -11.58 -15.03 3.47
N ILE A 168 -10.34 -14.52 3.62
CA ILE A 168 -9.11 -15.32 3.51
C ILE A 168 -9.09 -16.44 4.54
N SER A 169 -9.39 -16.14 5.80
CA SER A 169 -9.44 -17.13 6.87
C SER A 169 -10.41 -18.26 6.56
N LYS A 170 -11.60 -17.95 6.04
CA LYS A 170 -12.61 -18.94 5.65
C LYS A 170 -12.14 -19.87 4.52
N LEU A 171 -11.36 -19.34 3.58
CA LEU A 171 -10.80 -20.13 2.47
C LEU A 171 -9.66 -21.05 2.94
N ILE A 172 -8.81 -20.57 3.86
CA ILE A 172 -7.60 -21.30 4.28
C ILE A 172 -7.91 -22.34 5.38
N LYS A 173 -8.80 -22.07 6.32
CA LYS A 173 -9.12 -23.00 7.43
C LYS A 173 -9.33 -24.45 7.02
N PRO A 174 -10.05 -24.78 5.92
CA PRO A 174 -10.24 -26.17 5.50
C PRO A 174 -8.96 -26.90 5.08
N THR A 175 -7.87 -26.17 4.76
CA THR A 175 -6.60 -26.77 4.32
C THR A 175 -5.75 -27.28 5.48
N GLY A 176 -6.09 -26.94 6.73
CA GLY A 176 -5.31 -27.31 7.91
C GLY A 176 -4.12 -26.37 8.19
N ILE A 177 -3.85 -25.38 7.34
CA ILE A 177 -2.83 -24.36 7.57
C ILE A 177 -3.26 -23.48 8.74
N LYS A 178 -2.35 -23.19 9.67
CA LYS A 178 -2.60 -22.26 10.77
C LYS A 178 -2.86 -20.86 10.22
N VAL A 179 -3.97 -20.26 10.60
CA VAL A 179 -4.32 -18.87 10.25
C VAL A 179 -4.35 -18.03 11.51
N SER A 180 -3.54 -16.99 11.54
CA SER A 180 -3.51 -16.00 12.60
C SER A 180 -3.74 -14.59 12.05
N ARG A 181 -4.11 -13.67 12.93
CA ARG A 181 -4.25 -12.25 12.60
C ARG A 181 -3.37 -11.44 13.53
N ILE A 182 -2.82 -10.34 13.00
CA ILE A 182 -2.12 -9.38 13.84
C ILE A 182 -3.03 -8.90 14.97
N ALA A 183 -2.47 -8.68 16.16
CA ALA A 183 -3.21 -8.17 17.30
C ALA A 183 -3.77 -6.77 17.03
N SER A 184 -4.98 -6.51 17.52
CA SER A 184 -5.59 -5.20 17.54
C SER A 184 -5.69 -4.75 19.00
N GLY A 185 -5.36 -3.47 19.28
CA GLY A 185 -5.42 -2.98 20.64
C GLY A 185 -4.87 -1.57 20.81
N VAL A 186 -4.69 -1.18 22.06
CA VAL A 186 -4.19 0.14 22.43
C VAL A 186 -2.73 0.30 21.96
N PRO A 187 -2.40 1.40 21.26
CA PRO A 187 -1.03 1.66 20.84
C PRO A 187 -0.11 1.93 22.04
N VAL A 188 1.14 1.52 21.93
CA VAL A 188 2.16 1.77 22.98
C VAL A 188 2.35 3.28 23.16
N GLY A 189 2.26 3.75 24.41
CA GLY A 189 2.38 5.16 24.75
C GLY A 189 1.08 5.98 24.61
N GLY A 190 -0.04 5.32 24.33
CA GLY A 190 -1.36 5.97 24.32
C GLY A 190 -2.01 5.96 25.71
N ASP A 191 -2.64 7.08 26.10
CA ASP A 191 -3.46 7.15 27.29
C ASP A 191 -4.85 6.59 27.02
N LEU A 192 -5.35 5.73 27.90
CA LEU A 192 -6.63 5.00 27.70
C LEU A 192 -7.83 5.93 27.53
N GLU A 193 -7.80 7.13 28.15
CA GLU A 193 -8.90 8.10 28.06
C GLU A 193 -9.13 8.68 26.65
N TYR A 194 -8.11 8.62 25.77
CA TYR A 194 -8.20 9.11 24.39
C TYR A 194 -8.45 8.01 23.36
N ILE A 195 -8.58 6.76 23.82
CA ILE A 195 -8.81 5.62 22.94
C ILE A 195 -10.32 5.41 22.76
N ASP A 196 -10.73 5.18 21.52
CA ASP A 196 -12.14 4.91 21.21
C ASP A 196 -12.63 3.58 21.81
N GLU A 197 -13.94 3.48 22.03
CA GLU A 197 -14.58 2.34 22.69
C GLU A 197 -14.35 1.02 21.94
N VAL A 198 -14.31 1.04 20.61
CA VAL A 198 -14.11 -0.18 19.79
C VAL A 198 -12.70 -0.71 19.97
N THR A 199 -11.71 0.17 19.97
CA THR A 199 -10.30 -0.20 20.18
C THR A 199 -10.09 -0.75 21.60
N LEU A 200 -10.70 -0.13 22.63
CA LEU A 200 -10.65 -0.63 24.01
C LEU A 200 -11.31 -2.00 24.15
N LEU A 201 -12.46 -2.22 23.51
CA LEU A 201 -13.15 -3.51 23.51
C LEU A 201 -12.27 -4.60 22.87
N ARG A 202 -11.67 -4.33 21.70
CA ARG A 202 -10.76 -5.28 21.03
C ARG A 202 -9.52 -5.59 21.87
N ALA A 203 -8.96 -4.59 22.56
CA ALA A 203 -7.84 -4.81 23.48
C ALA A 203 -8.22 -5.70 24.67
N LEU A 204 -9.43 -5.52 25.21
CA LEU A 204 -9.94 -6.36 26.30
C LEU A 204 -10.21 -7.80 25.85
N GLU A 205 -10.81 -7.99 24.67
CA GLU A 205 -11.07 -9.31 24.10
C GLU A 205 -9.78 -10.05 23.74
N GLY A 206 -8.79 -9.32 23.20
CA GLY A 206 -7.48 -9.85 22.82
C GLY A 206 -6.45 -9.91 23.93
N ARG A 207 -6.84 -9.70 25.21
CA ARG A 207 -5.90 -9.75 26.36
C ARG A 207 -5.19 -11.08 26.48
N THR A 208 -3.93 -11.03 26.83
CA THR A 208 -3.07 -12.20 27.08
C THR A 208 -2.73 -12.31 28.56
N GLU A 209 -2.53 -13.54 29.06
CA GLU A 209 -1.96 -13.79 30.40
C GLU A 209 -0.50 -13.34 30.43
N LEU A 210 -0.07 -12.81 31.59
CA LEU A 210 1.30 -12.36 31.83
C LEU A 210 2.15 -13.45 32.45
#